data_efc20fdceb93bcf8c6ec743ef478d3e6
#
_entry.id   efc20fdceb93bcf8c6ec743ef478d3e6
#
_cell.length_a   1.000
_cell.length_b   1.000
_cell.length_c   1.000
_cell.angle_alpha   90.00
_cell.angle_beta   90.00
_cell.angle_gamma   90.00
#
_symmetry.space_group_name_H-M   'P 1'
#
loop_
_entity.id
_entity.type
_entity.pdbx_description
1 polymer ?
#
loop_
_entity_poly.entity_id
_entity_poly.type
_entity_poly.pdbx_seq_one_letter_code
_entity_poly.pdbx_strand_id
1 'polypeptide(L)'
;MKIIIAPQSFKGSLTAKEATKIISDCARNIFPDSELLGIPIADGGDGTLETIIDATNGKLMNSQVKGPDNSFVKASWGIFNSEKNEKIGIIEMARASGLALLEPKKLDPFNATSFGTGELILHAVKNGAKKIILGIGGSATNDCGIGVAKAVGIKFLDSKNNEVNDNVSNFSNIKKINLDNFDTRLKDIKFEVACDVTNKLCGNEGASYIYGPQKGADPEEIKILDKNLLYIGNLIKKDLGINVLNIKGGGAAGGLGAGMVAFFGAKLKPGVDIIFETLNIEEKIKDANLIITGEGQFDISSTYNKAPTAIAKLGKKYDIPTIGISGSFGDGFEKLDKFGILSKTTLINKISSLDDNINNAKELLKVASLEQLKAIKIGMNL
;
A
#
# COMPACT_ATOMS: atom_id res chain seq x y z
N MET A 1 -15.94 -28.40 8.15
CA MET A 1 -16.20 -27.02 7.69
C MET A 1 -14.89 -26.28 7.57
N LYS A 2 -14.67 -25.49 6.49
CA LYS A 2 -13.49 -24.67 6.30
C LYS A 2 -13.86 -23.20 6.52
N ILE A 3 -13.14 -22.53 7.44
CA ILE A 3 -13.38 -21.13 7.80
C ILE A 3 -12.14 -20.32 7.46
N ILE A 4 -12.29 -19.29 6.63
CA ILE A 4 -11.26 -18.32 6.32
C ILE A 4 -11.38 -17.14 7.30
N ILE A 5 -10.26 -16.75 7.90
CA ILE A 5 -10.19 -15.64 8.85
C ILE A 5 -9.22 -14.61 8.25
N ALA A 6 -9.77 -13.57 7.65
CA ALA A 6 -9.03 -12.60 6.84
C ALA A 6 -9.35 -11.14 7.23
N PRO A 7 -9.00 -10.73 8.46
CA PRO A 7 -9.14 -9.34 8.87
C PRO A 7 -7.96 -8.49 8.39
N GLN A 8 -8.22 -7.20 8.17
CA GLN A 8 -7.22 -6.15 8.09
C GLN A 8 -6.85 -5.68 9.52
N SER A 9 -5.86 -4.82 9.65
CA SER A 9 -5.51 -4.18 10.92
C SER A 9 -6.65 -3.31 11.44
N PHE A 10 -6.84 -3.32 12.75
CA PHE A 10 -7.70 -2.37 13.46
C PHE A 10 -6.83 -1.16 13.82
N LYS A 11 -6.84 -0.17 12.94
CA LYS A 11 -5.91 0.96 12.98
C LYS A 11 -5.82 1.58 14.38
N GLY A 12 -4.59 1.74 14.88
CA GLY A 12 -4.30 2.28 16.21
C GLY A 12 -4.44 1.28 17.37
N SER A 13 -4.94 0.04 17.14
CA SER A 13 -5.17 -0.92 18.24
C SER A 13 -4.63 -2.33 18.02
N LEU A 14 -4.95 -2.98 16.88
CA LEU A 14 -4.53 -4.36 16.59
C LEU A 14 -3.92 -4.47 15.20
N THR A 15 -2.84 -5.20 15.09
CA THR A 15 -2.30 -5.65 13.78
C THR A 15 -3.25 -6.67 13.15
N ALA A 16 -3.17 -6.83 11.82
CA ALA A 16 -3.94 -7.86 11.12
C ALA A 16 -3.63 -9.27 11.66
N LYS A 17 -2.37 -9.53 12.00
CA LYS A 17 -1.92 -10.80 12.61
C LYS A 17 -2.55 -11.06 13.99
N GLU A 18 -2.55 -10.07 14.88
CA GLU A 18 -3.19 -10.19 16.20
C GLU A 18 -4.69 -10.42 16.06
N ALA A 19 -5.37 -9.65 15.20
CA ALA A 19 -6.80 -9.83 14.93
C ALA A 19 -7.10 -11.23 14.37
N THR A 20 -6.32 -11.67 13.38
CA THR A 20 -6.44 -13.04 12.83
C THR A 20 -6.31 -14.10 13.91
N LYS A 21 -5.31 -13.98 14.79
CA LYS A 21 -5.09 -14.93 15.88
C LYS A 21 -6.28 -14.97 16.84
N ILE A 22 -6.76 -13.82 17.32
CA ILE A 22 -7.88 -13.73 18.26
C ILE A 22 -9.14 -14.37 17.68
N ILE A 23 -9.49 -14.02 16.43
CA ILE A 23 -10.67 -14.58 15.76
C ILE A 23 -10.50 -16.10 15.55
N SER A 24 -9.29 -16.55 15.17
CA SER A 24 -9.00 -17.98 14.99
C SER A 24 -9.14 -18.78 16.30
N ASP A 25 -8.63 -18.24 17.41
CA ASP A 25 -8.75 -18.87 18.72
C ASP A 25 -10.24 -18.97 19.14
N CYS A 26 -11.05 -17.93 18.87
CA CYS A 26 -12.50 -17.95 19.09
C CYS A 26 -13.20 -18.99 18.20
N ALA A 27 -12.84 -19.04 16.91
CA ALA A 27 -13.41 -19.98 15.97
C ALA A 27 -13.06 -21.44 16.35
N ARG A 28 -11.85 -21.70 16.80
CA ARG A 28 -11.44 -23.03 17.29
C ARG A 28 -12.26 -23.48 18.51
N ASN A 29 -12.58 -22.56 19.40
CA ASN A 29 -13.41 -22.85 20.58
C ASN A 29 -14.85 -23.22 20.21
N ILE A 30 -15.45 -22.54 19.25
CA ILE A 30 -16.86 -22.76 18.84
C ILE A 30 -16.97 -23.92 17.82
N PHE A 31 -16.02 -24.06 16.92
CA PHE A 31 -15.96 -25.05 15.84
C PHE A 31 -14.67 -25.87 15.90
N PRO A 32 -14.50 -26.76 16.90
CA PRO A 32 -13.22 -27.46 17.14
C PRO A 32 -12.77 -28.33 15.96
N ASP A 33 -13.72 -28.93 15.22
CA ASP A 33 -13.44 -29.84 14.11
C ASP A 33 -13.31 -29.13 12.76
N SER A 34 -13.32 -27.79 12.74
CA SER A 34 -13.20 -27.04 11.50
C SER A 34 -11.76 -26.82 11.09
N GLU A 35 -11.50 -26.84 9.79
CA GLU A 35 -10.29 -26.31 9.19
C GLU A 35 -10.31 -24.80 9.28
N LEU A 36 -9.35 -24.21 9.98
CA LEU A 36 -9.22 -22.76 10.11
C LEU A 36 -8.00 -22.28 9.35
N LEU A 37 -8.21 -21.38 8.41
CA LEU A 37 -7.14 -20.72 7.66
C LEU A 37 -7.13 -19.23 7.95
N GLY A 38 -6.16 -18.80 8.76
CA GLY A 38 -5.90 -17.39 9.05
C GLY A 38 -5.03 -16.75 7.98
N ILE A 39 -5.55 -15.70 7.34
CA ILE A 39 -4.84 -14.96 6.29
C ILE A 39 -4.96 -13.47 6.61
N PRO A 40 -4.05 -12.88 7.39
CA PRO A 40 -4.05 -11.44 7.60
C PRO A 40 -3.96 -10.73 6.24
N ILE A 41 -4.85 -9.76 6.00
CA ILE A 41 -4.92 -9.03 4.73
C ILE A 41 -4.56 -7.56 4.91
N ALA A 42 -4.16 -6.93 3.81
CA ALA A 42 -3.86 -5.50 3.72
C ALA A 42 -4.34 -4.95 2.37
N ASP A 43 -4.31 -3.64 2.22
CA ASP A 43 -4.79 -2.95 1.01
C ASP A 43 -3.70 -2.11 0.31
N GLY A 44 -2.43 -2.28 0.68
CA GLY A 44 -1.32 -1.49 0.12
C GLY A 44 -0.95 -0.26 0.96
N GLY A 45 -1.72 0.03 2.02
CA GLY A 45 -1.42 1.08 2.98
C GLY A 45 -0.42 0.67 4.06
N ASP A 46 -0.36 1.45 5.14
CA ASP A 46 0.53 1.22 6.27
C ASP A 46 0.36 -0.18 6.88
N GLY A 47 1.47 -0.87 7.14
CA GLY A 47 1.50 -2.23 7.70
C GLY A 47 1.34 -3.35 6.67
N THR A 48 1.30 -3.01 5.39
CA THR A 48 1.28 -4.00 4.31
C THR A 48 2.55 -4.84 4.31
N LEU A 49 3.71 -4.22 4.53
CA LEU A 49 5.00 -4.89 4.61
C LEU A 49 4.98 -6.02 5.65
N GLU A 50 4.62 -5.70 6.88
CA GLU A 50 4.58 -6.66 7.98
C GLU A 50 3.56 -7.77 7.70
N THR A 51 2.38 -7.38 7.19
CA THR A 51 1.31 -8.32 6.86
C THR A 51 1.76 -9.36 5.83
N ILE A 52 2.41 -8.94 4.75
CA ILE A 52 2.91 -9.86 3.71
C ILE A 52 4.06 -10.72 4.25
N ILE A 53 5.00 -10.14 4.98
CA ILE A 53 6.13 -10.88 5.55
C ILE A 53 5.64 -11.95 6.53
N ASP A 54 4.67 -11.62 7.38
CA ASP A 54 4.05 -12.60 8.28
C ASP A 54 3.29 -13.70 7.53
N ALA A 55 2.52 -13.34 6.51
CA ALA A 55 1.73 -14.30 5.72
C ALA A 55 2.57 -15.24 4.85
N THR A 56 3.79 -14.83 4.49
CA THR A 56 4.69 -15.58 3.60
C THR A 56 5.88 -16.23 4.32
N ASN A 57 5.97 -16.08 5.65
CA ASN A 57 7.16 -16.43 6.43
C ASN A 57 8.44 -15.78 5.83
N GLY A 58 8.31 -14.58 5.31
CA GLY A 58 9.38 -13.81 4.72
C GLY A 58 10.34 -13.24 5.76
N LYS A 59 11.35 -12.54 5.28
CA LYS A 59 12.35 -11.87 6.13
C LYS A 59 12.15 -10.36 6.08
N LEU A 60 11.97 -9.73 7.25
CA LEU A 60 12.06 -8.30 7.40
C LEU A 60 13.54 -7.88 7.42
N MET A 61 13.91 -6.95 6.57
CA MET A 61 15.25 -6.42 6.41
C MET A 61 15.28 -4.95 6.80
N ASN A 62 16.45 -4.45 7.19
CA ASN A 62 16.68 -3.04 7.45
C ASN A 62 17.90 -2.56 6.67
N SER A 63 17.80 -1.39 6.07
CA SER A 63 18.90 -0.74 5.37
C SER A 63 19.01 0.73 5.78
N GLN A 64 20.23 1.24 5.82
CA GLN A 64 20.46 2.67 5.95
C GLN A 64 20.44 3.27 4.55
N VAL A 65 19.53 4.24 4.34
CA VAL A 65 19.27 4.88 3.05
C VAL A 65 19.05 6.38 3.25
N LYS A 66 19.03 7.15 2.17
CA LYS A 66 18.68 8.57 2.26
C LYS A 66 17.19 8.76 2.60
N GLY A 67 16.93 9.64 3.56
CA GLY A 67 15.61 10.17 3.87
C GLY A 67 15.13 11.19 2.83
N PRO A 68 13.88 11.68 2.97
CA PRO A 68 13.32 12.67 2.05
C PRO A 68 14.08 14.01 2.07
N ASP A 69 14.73 14.37 3.17
CA ASP A 69 15.56 15.54 3.35
C ASP A 69 17.07 15.29 3.12
N ASN A 70 17.41 14.18 2.48
CA ASN A 70 18.78 13.70 2.29
C ASN A 70 19.54 13.29 3.56
N SER A 71 18.95 13.35 4.75
CA SER A 71 19.51 12.74 5.97
C SER A 71 19.48 11.20 5.84
N PHE A 72 20.29 10.49 6.63
CA PHE A 72 20.23 9.03 6.63
C PHE A 72 19.12 8.53 7.57
N VAL A 73 18.31 7.59 7.05
CA VAL A 73 17.28 6.92 7.81
C VAL A 73 17.47 5.40 7.78
N LYS A 74 17.06 4.71 8.83
CA LYS A 74 16.97 3.26 8.86
C LYS A 74 15.59 2.85 8.35
N ALA A 75 15.52 2.34 7.13
CA ALA A 75 14.28 1.93 6.48
C ALA A 75 14.13 0.41 6.45
N SER A 76 12.94 -0.07 6.84
CA SER A 76 12.59 -1.49 6.74
C SER A 76 12.03 -1.81 5.36
N TRP A 77 12.33 -3.01 4.89
CA TRP A 77 11.79 -3.61 3.67
C TRP A 77 11.75 -5.13 3.83
N GLY A 78 11.08 -5.86 2.95
CA GLY A 78 10.92 -7.28 3.10
C GLY A 78 11.36 -8.08 1.88
N ILE A 79 11.70 -9.36 2.10
CA ILE A 79 11.97 -10.33 1.04
C ILE A 79 11.37 -11.68 1.39
N PHE A 80 10.72 -12.31 0.43
CA PHE A 80 10.09 -13.62 0.59
C PHE A 80 10.14 -14.41 -0.71
N ASN A 81 9.86 -15.70 -0.65
CA ASN A 81 9.71 -16.55 -1.83
C ASN A 81 8.21 -16.72 -2.14
N SER A 82 7.85 -16.55 -3.41
CA SER A 82 6.53 -16.96 -3.90
C SER A 82 6.39 -18.50 -3.86
N GLU A 83 5.17 -18.99 -4.05
CA GLU A 83 4.91 -20.44 -4.18
C GLU A 83 5.72 -21.09 -5.34
N LYS A 84 6.10 -20.32 -6.34
CA LYS A 84 6.98 -20.73 -7.46
C LYS A 84 8.46 -20.56 -7.16
N ASN A 85 8.83 -20.31 -5.91
CA ASN A 85 10.19 -20.08 -5.44
C ASN A 85 10.90 -18.86 -6.09
N GLU A 86 10.13 -17.90 -6.62
CA GLU A 86 10.65 -16.61 -7.10
C GLU A 86 10.81 -15.66 -5.90
N LYS A 87 12.00 -15.07 -5.73
CA LYS A 87 12.24 -14.07 -4.68
C LYS A 87 11.56 -12.75 -5.02
N ILE A 88 10.73 -12.26 -4.10
CA ILE A 88 9.98 -11.02 -4.21
C ILE A 88 10.45 -10.05 -3.12
N GLY A 89 10.82 -8.84 -3.52
CA GLY A 89 11.06 -7.73 -2.62
C GLY A 89 9.78 -6.93 -2.40
N ILE A 90 9.47 -6.57 -1.14
CA ILE A 90 8.38 -5.67 -0.82
C ILE A 90 8.93 -4.43 -0.12
N ILE A 91 8.54 -3.26 -0.61
CA ILE A 91 9.05 -1.96 -0.18
C ILE A 91 7.87 -1.01 0.00
N GLU A 92 7.80 -0.33 1.11
CA GLU A 92 6.93 0.83 1.32
C GLU A 92 7.79 2.10 1.19
N MET A 93 7.52 2.93 0.19
CA MET A 93 8.31 4.15 -0.03
C MET A 93 8.30 5.08 1.20
N ALA A 94 7.22 5.06 1.98
CA ALA A 94 7.09 5.87 3.18
C ALA A 94 8.19 5.61 4.22
N ARG A 95 8.83 4.44 4.19
CA ARG A 95 9.95 4.07 5.08
C ARG A 95 11.25 4.79 4.75
N ALA A 96 11.40 5.28 3.51
CA ALA A 96 12.60 5.98 3.05
C ALA A 96 12.30 7.41 2.57
N SER A 97 11.10 7.67 2.03
CA SER A 97 10.76 8.93 1.38
C SER A 97 9.39 9.47 1.84
N GLY A 98 8.98 9.12 3.07
CA GLY A 98 7.66 9.39 3.62
C GLY A 98 7.55 10.69 4.41
N LEU A 99 6.31 11.23 4.47
CA LEU A 99 5.96 12.41 5.28
C LEU A 99 6.26 12.22 6.77
N ALA A 100 6.01 11.02 7.31
CA ALA A 100 6.19 10.71 8.73
C ALA A 100 7.67 10.76 9.18
N LEU A 101 8.62 10.82 8.25
CA LEU A 101 10.04 10.98 8.55
C LEU A 101 10.44 12.44 8.78
N LEU A 102 9.56 13.39 8.49
CA LEU A 102 9.80 14.81 8.60
C LEU A 102 8.96 15.44 9.72
N GLU A 103 9.53 16.39 10.42
CA GLU A 103 8.75 17.27 11.29
C GLU A 103 7.79 18.12 10.45
N PRO A 104 6.54 18.40 10.91
CA PRO A 104 5.59 19.19 10.14
C PRO A 104 6.11 20.55 9.65
N LYS A 105 7.03 21.15 10.40
CA LYS A 105 7.66 22.45 10.07
C LYS A 105 8.77 22.35 9.02
N LYS A 106 9.19 21.13 8.67
CA LYS A 106 10.26 20.84 7.70
C LYS A 106 9.74 20.21 6.42
N LEU A 107 8.43 20.23 6.22
CA LEU A 107 7.82 19.75 4.98
C LEU A 107 8.20 20.70 3.84
N ASP A 108 8.84 20.14 2.81
CA ASP A 108 9.32 20.89 1.65
C ASP A 108 9.32 19.99 0.42
N PRO A 109 8.24 20.01 -0.39
CA PRO A 109 8.12 19.17 -1.56
C PRO A 109 9.06 19.56 -2.70
N PHE A 110 9.74 20.72 -2.64
CA PHE A 110 10.75 21.09 -3.62
C PHE A 110 12.09 20.41 -3.39
N ASN A 111 12.45 20.14 -2.14
CA ASN A 111 13.71 19.52 -1.75
C ASN A 111 13.54 18.05 -1.34
N ALA A 112 12.31 17.58 -1.12
CA ALA A 112 12.07 16.19 -0.76
C ALA A 112 12.37 15.25 -1.93
N THR A 113 13.20 14.23 -1.66
CA THR A 113 13.65 13.28 -2.67
C THR A 113 13.14 11.86 -2.44
N SER A 114 12.86 11.16 -3.52
CA SER A 114 12.55 9.72 -3.52
C SER A 114 13.82 8.83 -3.63
N PHE A 115 15.02 9.39 -3.52
CA PHE A 115 16.29 8.69 -3.73
C PHE A 115 16.44 7.43 -2.85
N GLY A 116 16.14 7.53 -1.56
CA GLY A 116 16.25 6.39 -0.65
C GLY A 116 15.32 5.22 -0.99
N THR A 117 14.17 5.49 -1.61
CA THR A 117 13.30 4.43 -2.16
C THR A 117 14.03 3.67 -3.27
N GLY A 118 14.79 4.35 -4.12
CA GLY A 118 15.64 3.72 -5.13
C GLY A 118 16.77 2.88 -4.51
N GLU A 119 17.38 3.36 -3.43
CA GLU A 119 18.38 2.58 -2.68
C GLU A 119 17.78 1.30 -2.10
N LEU A 120 16.53 1.33 -1.57
CA LEU A 120 15.82 0.13 -1.11
C LEU A 120 15.60 -0.87 -2.25
N ILE A 121 15.25 -0.41 -3.45
CA ILE A 121 15.13 -1.25 -4.64
C ILE A 121 16.47 -1.95 -4.93
N LEU A 122 17.58 -1.22 -4.91
CA LEU A 122 18.91 -1.80 -5.11
C LEU A 122 19.27 -2.83 -4.03
N HIS A 123 18.92 -2.57 -2.76
CA HIS A 123 19.09 -3.53 -1.68
C HIS A 123 18.29 -4.81 -1.92
N ALA A 124 17.04 -4.73 -2.34
CA ALA A 124 16.21 -5.89 -2.63
C ALA A 124 16.79 -6.70 -3.80
N VAL A 125 17.20 -6.05 -4.88
CA VAL A 125 17.82 -6.71 -6.05
C VAL A 125 19.16 -7.35 -5.69
N LYS A 126 20.01 -6.70 -4.89
CA LYS A 126 21.25 -7.27 -4.37
C LYS A 126 21.01 -8.55 -3.56
N ASN A 127 19.86 -8.66 -2.87
CA ASN A 127 19.44 -9.86 -2.12
C ASN A 127 18.71 -10.88 -3.00
N GLY A 128 18.67 -10.68 -4.30
CA GLY A 128 18.20 -11.64 -5.30
C GLY A 128 16.72 -11.52 -5.66
N ALA A 129 16.04 -10.42 -5.32
CA ALA A 129 14.67 -10.18 -5.76
C ALA A 129 14.60 -10.17 -7.30
N LYS A 130 13.58 -10.84 -7.85
CA LYS A 130 13.23 -10.89 -9.28
C LYS A 130 11.94 -10.13 -9.58
N LYS A 131 11.19 -9.84 -8.55
CA LYS A 131 10.01 -8.99 -8.58
C LYS A 131 10.08 -8.02 -7.41
N ILE A 132 9.64 -6.79 -7.63
CA ILE A 132 9.48 -5.76 -6.59
C ILE A 132 8.02 -5.36 -6.52
N ILE A 133 7.45 -5.42 -5.32
CA ILE A 133 6.18 -4.83 -4.96
C ILE A 133 6.50 -3.53 -4.22
N LEU A 134 6.05 -2.40 -4.75
CA LEU A 134 6.31 -1.08 -4.19
C LEU A 134 5.00 -0.41 -3.75
N GLY A 135 4.80 -0.24 -2.45
CA GLY A 135 3.75 0.62 -1.91
C GLY A 135 4.19 2.09 -1.97
N ILE A 136 3.35 2.95 -2.55
CA ILE A 136 3.69 4.37 -2.77
C ILE A 136 2.84 5.35 -1.95
N GLY A 137 2.09 4.87 -0.96
CA GLY A 137 1.37 5.71 0.00
C GLY A 137 2.31 6.49 0.92
N GLY A 138 1.81 7.58 1.54
CA GLY A 138 2.50 8.33 2.59
C GLY A 138 3.73 9.15 2.15
N SER A 139 3.89 9.47 0.86
CA SER A 139 5.05 10.17 0.29
C SER A 139 5.21 11.62 0.74
N ALA A 140 6.45 12.07 0.98
CA ALA A 140 6.81 13.49 1.15
C ALA A 140 7.12 14.20 -0.18
N THR A 141 7.37 13.46 -1.25
CA THR A 141 8.01 13.91 -2.49
C THR A 141 7.04 14.41 -3.54
N ASN A 142 7.52 15.28 -4.45
CA ASN A 142 6.82 15.72 -5.67
C ASN A 142 7.79 15.72 -6.87
N ASP A 143 8.64 14.70 -6.96
CA ASP A 143 9.81 14.63 -7.84
C ASP A 143 9.63 13.73 -9.08
N CYS A 144 8.39 13.28 -9.38
CA CYS A 144 8.13 12.36 -10.49
C CYS A 144 8.98 11.06 -10.46
N GLY A 145 9.50 10.66 -9.27
CA GLY A 145 10.39 9.53 -9.12
C GLY A 145 11.81 9.76 -9.66
N ILE A 146 12.21 11.00 -9.89
CA ILE A 146 13.58 11.34 -10.33
C ILE A 146 14.60 10.88 -9.31
N GLY A 147 14.31 11.00 -8.00
CA GLY A 147 15.20 10.49 -6.96
C GLY A 147 15.42 8.99 -7.09
N VAL A 148 14.36 8.18 -7.25
CA VAL A 148 14.48 6.73 -7.50
C VAL A 148 15.32 6.45 -8.74
N ALA A 149 15.05 7.16 -9.84
CA ALA A 149 15.76 6.99 -11.11
C ALA A 149 17.26 7.30 -10.98
N LYS A 150 17.62 8.38 -10.25
CA LYS A 150 19.03 8.72 -9.98
C LYS A 150 19.72 7.67 -9.12
N ALA A 151 19.07 7.15 -8.10
CA ALA A 151 19.64 6.12 -7.24
C ALA A 151 20.06 4.87 -8.01
N VAL A 152 19.38 4.57 -9.11
CA VAL A 152 19.67 3.42 -9.98
C VAL A 152 20.55 3.77 -11.21
N GLY A 153 21.12 4.96 -11.23
CA GLY A 153 22.11 5.37 -12.22
C GLY A 153 21.59 6.15 -13.44
N ILE A 154 20.29 6.49 -13.48
CA ILE A 154 19.75 7.36 -14.53
C ILE A 154 20.20 8.80 -14.26
N LYS A 155 20.71 9.50 -15.27
CA LYS A 155 21.17 10.88 -15.16
C LYS A 155 20.21 11.84 -15.85
N PHE A 156 19.98 12.98 -15.22
CA PHE A 156 19.17 14.07 -15.74
C PHE A 156 20.08 15.27 -16.03
N LEU A 157 20.29 15.55 -17.31
CA LEU A 157 21.34 16.44 -17.80
C LEU A 157 20.75 17.77 -18.28
N ASP A 158 21.50 18.86 -18.04
CA ASP A 158 21.24 20.19 -18.62
C ASP A 158 21.71 20.29 -20.09
N SER A 159 21.63 21.47 -20.69
CA SER A 159 22.06 21.75 -22.07
C SER A 159 23.59 21.62 -22.27
N LYS A 160 24.36 21.59 -21.17
CA LYS A 160 25.83 21.46 -21.18
C LYS A 160 26.28 20.06 -20.78
N ASN A 161 25.33 19.11 -20.66
CA ASN A 161 25.55 17.73 -20.15
C ASN A 161 26.00 17.66 -18.69
N ASN A 162 25.79 18.68 -17.86
CA ASN A 162 25.97 18.57 -16.42
C ASN A 162 24.72 17.97 -15.79
N GLU A 163 24.91 17.19 -14.71
CA GLU A 163 23.81 16.62 -13.96
C GLU A 163 23.06 17.71 -13.17
N VAL A 164 21.73 17.79 -13.34
CA VAL A 164 20.86 18.70 -12.60
C VAL A 164 20.63 18.13 -11.20
N ASN A 165 20.66 18.99 -10.17
CA ASN A 165 20.40 18.58 -8.79
C ASN A 165 18.93 18.15 -8.56
N ASP A 166 18.62 17.66 -7.35
CA ASP A 166 17.33 17.03 -7.02
C ASP A 166 16.23 18.04 -6.66
N ASN A 167 16.54 19.34 -6.55
CA ASN A 167 15.52 20.34 -6.26
C ASN A 167 14.56 20.50 -7.44
N VAL A 168 13.27 20.32 -7.18
CA VAL A 168 12.21 20.35 -8.20
C VAL A 168 12.15 21.67 -8.95
N SER A 169 12.55 22.79 -8.31
CA SER A 169 12.61 24.11 -8.99
C SER A 169 13.58 24.11 -10.17
N ASN A 170 14.56 23.22 -10.18
CA ASN A 170 15.56 23.11 -11.25
C ASN A 170 15.17 22.16 -12.38
N PHE A 171 14.03 21.48 -12.29
CA PHE A 171 13.61 20.48 -13.27
C PHE A 171 13.41 21.07 -14.68
N SER A 172 13.07 22.35 -14.81
CA SER A 172 13.02 23.04 -16.10
C SER A 172 14.40 23.13 -16.81
N ASN A 173 15.49 22.96 -16.08
CA ASN A 173 16.85 22.94 -16.60
C ASN A 173 17.23 21.58 -17.21
N ILE A 174 16.53 20.51 -16.87
CA ILE A 174 16.77 19.19 -17.44
C ILE A 174 16.42 19.20 -18.93
N LYS A 175 17.34 18.82 -19.79
CA LYS A 175 17.17 18.79 -21.25
C LYS A 175 17.25 17.39 -21.83
N LYS A 176 17.82 16.44 -21.07
CA LYS A 176 18.06 15.06 -21.53
C LYS A 176 18.00 14.09 -20.37
N ILE A 177 17.34 12.96 -20.59
CA ILE A 177 17.39 11.78 -19.73
C ILE A 177 18.42 10.81 -20.31
N ASN A 178 19.41 10.46 -19.52
CA ASN A 178 20.50 9.58 -19.96
C ASN A 178 20.47 8.27 -19.15
N LEU A 179 20.36 7.14 -19.87
CA LEU A 179 20.26 5.79 -19.32
C LEU A 179 21.57 5.00 -19.35
N ASP A 180 22.69 5.60 -19.76
CA ASP A 180 23.96 4.88 -20.00
C ASP A 180 24.48 4.17 -18.73
N ASN A 181 24.21 4.73 -17.55
CA ASN A 181 24.62 4.18 -16.26
C ASN A 181 23.50 3.45 -15.52
N PHE A 182 22.35 3.19 -16.17
CA PHE A 182 21.24 2.45 -15.55
C PHE A 182 21.73 1.06 -15.11
N ASP A 183 21.42 0.71 -13.85
CA ASP A 183 21.81 -0.59 -13.30
C ASP A 183 21.15 -1.73 -14.07
N THR A 184 21.94 -2.44 -14.84
CA THR A 184 21.46 -3.48 -15.77
C THR A 184 20.77 -4.64 -15.07
N ARG A 185 21.01 -4.86 -13.77
CA ARG A 185 20.32 -5.88 -12.97
C ARG A 185 18.81 -5.64 -12.89
N LEU A 186 18.37 -4.38 -13.07
CA LEU A 186 16.96 -3.98 -13.00
C LEU A 186 16.18 -4.28 -14.29
N LYS A 187 16.84 -4.57 -15.41
CA LYS A 187 16.19 -4.84 -16.70
C LYS A 187 15.25 -6.05 -16.67
N ASP A 188 15.60 -7.06 -15.87
CA ASP A 188 14.84 -8.30 -15.76
C ASP A 188 13.93 -8.34 -14.52
N ILE A 189 13.86 -7.25 -13.76
CA ILE A 189 13.02 -7.14 -12.58
C ILE A 189 11.60 -6.74 -12.97
N LYS A 190 10.61 -7.46 -12.46
CA LYS A 190 9.20 -7.09 -12.59
C LYS A 190 8.82 -6.12 -11.49
N PHE A 191 8.27 -4.96 -11.86
CA PHE A 191 7.80 -3.96 -10.90
C PHE A 191 6.28 -3.91 -10.89
N GLU A 192 5.68 -4.11 -9.72
CA GLU A 192 4.27 -3.83 -9.43
C GLU A 192 4.19 -2.76 -8.36
N VAL A 193 3.38 -1.74 -8.62
CA VAL A 193 3.23 -0.58 -7.75
C VAL A 193 1.82 -0.55 -7.21
N ALA A 194 1.69 -0.64 -5.89
CA ALA A 194 0.40 -0.52 -5.19
C ALA A 194 -0.06 0.94 -5.22
N CYS A 195 -1.14 1.19 -5.97
CA CYS A 195 -1.67 2.52 -6.23
C CYS A 195 -3.19 2.48 -6.24
N ASP A 196 -3.83 3.01 -5.19
CA ASP A 196 -5.29 3.02 -5.03
C ASP A 196 -5.94 4.33 -5.47
N VAL A 197 -5.15 5.26 -6.00
CA VAL A 197 -5.64 6.54 -6.52
C VAL A 197 -5.57 6.57 -8.05
N THR A 198 -6.44 7.38 -8.65
CA THR A 198 -6.57 7.48 -10.11
C THR A 198 -6.06 8.81 -10.67
N ASN A 199 -5.55 9.70 -9.82
CA ASN A 199 -5.05 11.02 -10.20
C ASN A 199 -3.98 10.92 -11.28
N LYS A 200 -4.12 11.77 -12.31
CA LYS A 200 -3.11 11.93 -13.35
C LYS A 200 -1.88 12.67 -12.82
N LEU A 201 -0.80 12.69 -13.61
CA LEU A 201 0.45 13.31 -13.19
C LEU A 201 0.30 14.80 -12.83
N CYS A 202 -0.39 15.57 -13.66
CA CYS A 202 -0.55 17.02 -13.51
C CYS A 202 -1.96 17.50 -13.84
N GLY A 203 -2.23 18.80 -13.64
CA GLY A 203 -3.53 19.45 -13.77
C GLY A 203 -4.28 19.55 -12.45
N ASN A 204 -5.49 20.16 -12.47
CA ASN A 204 -6.27 20.47 -11.25
C ASN A 204 -6.57 19.24 -10.35
N GLU A 205 -6.63 18.06 -10.93
CA GLU A 205 -6.79 16.78 -10.20
C GLU A 205 -5.47 15.98 -10.17
N GLY A 206 -4.35 16.61 -10.49
CA GLY A 206 -3.02 16.00 -10.53
C GLY A 206 -2.32 15.94 -9.18
N ALA A 207 -1.10 15.41 -9.21
CA ALA A 207 -0.31 15.16 -8.02
C ALA A 207 -0.13 16.38 -7.11
N SER A 208 0.27 17.53 -7.70
CA SER A 208 0.61 18.72 -6.92
C SER A 208 -0.63 19.38 -6.32
N TYR A 209 -1.72 19.51 -7.10
CA TYR A 209 -2.95 20.13 -6.61
C TYR A 209 -3.63 19.33 -5.49
N ILE A 210 -3.66 18.00 -5.62
CA ILE A 210 -4.35 17.14 -4.64
C ILE A 210 -3.49 16.86 -3.42
N TYR A 211 -2.21 16.60 -3.60
CA TYR A 211 -1.34 16.12 -2.52
C TYR A 211 -0.26 17.13 -2.08
N GLY A 212 -0.08 18.24 -2.79
CA GLY A 212 0.87 19.29 -2.46
C GLY A 212 0.62 19.94 -1.10
N PRO A 213 -0.63 20.31 -0.75
CA PRO A 213 -0.93 20.96 0.53
C PRO A 213 -0.46 20.17 1.74
N GLN A 214 -0.72 18.87 1.79
CA GLN A 214 -0.29 18.02 2.90
C GLN A 214 1.24 17.84 2.98
N LYS A 215 1.96 18.17 1.91
CA LYS A 215 3.44 18.14 1.82
C LYS A 215 4.08 19.48 2.12
N GLY A 216 3.28 20.47 2.50
CA GLY A 216 3.74 21.80 2.91
C GLY A 216 3.72 22.85 1.81
N ALA A 217 3.24 22.54 0.59
CA ALA A 217 3.18 23.51 -0.49
C ALA A 217 2.04 24.52 -0.31
N ASP A 218 2.33 25.79 -0.50
CA ASP A 218 1.32 26.84 -0.62
C ASP A 218 0.67 26.88 -2.03
N PRO A 219 -0.42 27.68 -2.25
CA PRO A 219 -1.10 27.71 -3.53
C PRO A 219 -0.24 28.17 -4.73
N GLU A 220 0.75 29.03 -4.52
CA GLU A 220 1.65 29.44 -5.62
C GLU A 220 2.71 28.38 -5.90
N GLU A 221 3.22 27.75 -4.87
CA GLU A 221 4.14 26.62 -4.96
C GLU A 221 3.53 25.43 -5.68
N ILE A 222 2.24 25.13 -5.42
CA ILE A 222 1.51 24.07 -6.12
C ILE A 222 1.52 24.28 -7.64
N LYS A 223 1.32 25.52 -8.12
CA LYS A 223 1.36 25.85 -9.56
C LYS A 223 2.75 25.57 -10.16
N ILE A 224 3.81 25.90 -9.42
CA ILE A 224 5.19 25.68 -9.85
C ILE A 224 5.48 24.18 -9.91
N LEU A 225 5.10 23.43 -8.87
CA LEU A 225 5.26 21.98 -8.80
C LEU A 225 4.52 21.27 -9.95
N ASP A 226 3.28 21.67 -10.23
CA ASP A 226 2.47 21.08 -11.32
C ASP A 226 3.09 21.36 -12.69
N LYS A 227 3.57 22.60 -12.91
CA LYS A 227 4.28 22.97 -14.14
C LYS A 227 5.54 22.15 -14.35
N ASN A 228 6.29 21.88 -13.28
CA ASN A 228 7.49 21.05 -13.33
C ASN A 228 7.16 19.59 -13.64
N LEU A 229 6.10 19.04 -13.04
CA LEU A 229 5.64 17.67 -13.37
C LEU A 229 5.19 17.56 -14.83
N LEU A 230 4.48 18.57 -15.35
CA LEU A 230 4.11 18.63 -16.77
C LEU A 230 5.35 18.67 -17.68
N TYR A 231 6.35 19.47 -17.29
CA TYR A 231 7.60 19.57 -18.04
C TYR A 231 8.33 18.21 -18.09
N ILE A 232 8.49 17.55 -16.94
CA ILE A 232 9.13 16.24 -16.86
C ILE A 232 8.34 15.18 -17.62
N GLY A 233 7.01 15.16 -17.53
CA GLY A 233 6.16 14.23 -18.29
C GLY A 233 6.34 14.38 -19.80
N ASN A 234 6.49 15.61 -20.31
CA ASN A 234 6.79 15.89 -21.71
C ASN A 234 8.22 15.47 -22.10
N LEU A 235 9.19 15.67 -21.20
CA LEU A 235 10.57 15.25 -21.44
C LEU A 235 10.68 13.71 -21.50
N ILE A 236 10.00 12.99 -20.60
CA ILE A 236 9.88 11.53 -20.63
C ILE A 236 9.30 11.07 -21.97
N LYS A 237 8.22 11.70 -22.42
CA LYS A 237 7.61 11.38 -23.73
C LYS A 237 8.59 11.60 -24.88
N LYS A 238 9.34 12.70 -24.85
CA LYS A 238 10.31 13.07 -25.89
C LYS A 238 11.49 12.08 -25.92
N ASP A 239 12.11 11.80 -24.77
CA ASP A 239 13.39 11.11 -24.71
C ASP A 239 13.23 9.58 -24.61
N LEU A 240 12.13 9.09 -23.98
CA LEU A 240 11.87 7.66 -23.77
C LEU A 240 10.69 7.13 -24.60
N GLY A 241 9.94 7.99 -25.28
CA GLY A 241 8.78 7.59 -26.09
C GLY A 241 7.54 7.22 -25.27
N ILE A 242 7.54 7.39 -23.95
CA ILE A 242 6.48 6.94 -23.03
C ILE A 242 5.61 8.12 -22.61
N ASN A 243 4.31 8.08 -22.92
CA ASN A 243 3.38 9.13 -22.51
C ASN A 243 2.82 8.84 -21.11
N VAL A 244 3.37 9.49 -20.09
CA VAL A 244 2.98 9.31 -18.68
C VAL A 244 1.90 10.29 -18.21
N LEU A 245 1.57 11.34 -18.99
CA LEU A 245 0.66 12.41 -18.55
C LEU A 245 -0.76 11.93 -18.26
N ASN A 246 -1.22 10.91 -18.99
CA ASN A 246 -2.60 10.42 -18.91
C ASN A 246 -2.74 9.07 -18.18
N ILE A 247 -1.68 8.57 -17.55
CA ILE A 247 -1.73 7.31 -16.79
C ILE A 247 -2.58 7.52 -15.54
N LYS A 248 -3.61 6.68 -15.34
CA LYS A 248 -4.37 6.62 -14.10
C LYS A 248 -3.43 6.19 -12.97
N GLY A 249 -3.41 6.94 -11.88
CA GLY A 249 -2.47 6.72 -10.78
C GLY A 249 -1.06 7.28 -11.02
N GLY A 250 -0.79 7.87 -12.20
CA GLY A 250 0.50 8.48 -12.50
C GLY A 250 0.88 9.61 -11.55
N GLY A 251 -0.11 10.33 -10.99
CA GLY A 251 0.08 11.38 -10.00
C GLY A 251 0.35 10.89 -8.58
N ALA A 252 0.14 9.61 -8.31
CA ALA A 252 0.39 9.06 -6.97
C ALA A 252 1.83 9.34 -6.52
N ALA A 253 1.97 9.64 -5.22
CA ALA A 253 3.25 9.92 -4.59
C ALA A 253 4.07 11.03 -5.30
N GLY A 254 3.40 12.12 -5.68
CA GLY A 254 4.08 13.25 -6.33
C GLY A 254 4.65 12.91 -7.70
N GLY A 255 3.96 12.04 -8.43
CA GLY A 255 4.36 11.59 -9.76
C GLY A 255 5.25 10.34 -9.77
N LEU A 256 5.57 9.75 -8.61
CA LEU A 256 6.36 8.49 -8.58
C LEU A 256 5.67 7.39 -9.38
N GLY A 257 4.31 7.30 -9.34
CA GLY A 257 3.57 6.36 -10.18
C GLY A 257 3.95 6.46 -11.66
N ALA A 258 3.98 7.69 -12.21
CA ALA A 258 4.42 7.96 -13.58
C ALA A 258 5.89 7.62 -13.80
N GLY A 259 6.77 8.00 -12.86
CA GLY A 259 8.20 7.70 -12.92
C GLY A 259 8.48 6.19 -12.94
N MET A 260 7.78 5.40 -12.10
CA MET A 260 7.94 3.94 -12.07
C MET A 260 7.51 3.29 -13.40
N VAL A 261 6.46 3.79 -14.02
CA VAL A 261 6.09 3.32 -15.37
C VAL A 261 7.15 3.69 -16.40
N ALA A 262 7.63 4.95 -16.38
CA ALA A 262 8.58 5.46 -17.37
C ALA A 262 9.96 4.79 -17.31
N PHE A 263 10.52 4.67 -16.11
CA PHE A 263 11.92 4.25 -15.94
C PHE A 263 12.08 2.74 -15.72
N PHE A 264 11.02 2.08 -15.25
CA PHE A 264 11.09 0.66 -14.87
C PHE A 264 10.04 -0.23 -15.56
N GLY A 265 9.16 0.34 -16.40
CA GLY A 265 8.07 -0.42 -17.02
C GLY A 265 7.08 -1.00 -16.00
N ALA A 266 6.93 -0.36 -14.85
CA ALA A 266 6.11 -0.84 -13.75
C ALA A 266 4.62 -0.90 -14.11
N LYS A 267 3.91 -1.85 -13.50
CA LYS A 267 2.46 -1.97 -13.57
C LYS A 267 1.84 -1.34 -12.33
N LEU A 268 1.00 -0.31 -12.51
CA LEU A 268 0.19 0.24 -11.42
C LEU A 268 -1.05 -0.63 -11.25
N LYS A 269 -1.29 -1.09 -10.02
CA LYS A 269 -2.44 -1.93 -9.67
C LYS A 269 -2.98 -1.49 -8.30
N PRO A 270 -4.27 -1.73 -8.00
CA PRO A 270 -4.76 -1.62 -6.63
C PRO A 270 -3.93 -2.46 -5.68
N GLY A 271 -3.63 -1.92 -4.49
CA GLY A 271 -2.78 -2.61 -3.51
C GLY A 271 -3.36 -3.96 -3.11
N VAL A 272 -4.66 -4.01 -2.86
CA VAL A 272 -5.35 -5.25 -2.50
C VAL A 272 -5.23 -6.33 -3.58
N ASP A 273 -5.28 -5.97 -4.87
CA ASP A 273 -5.17 -6.94 -5.96
C ASP A 273 -3.77 -7.56 -6.00
N ILE A 274 -2.72 -6.73 -5.82
CA ILE A 274 -1.32 -7.21 -5.74
C ILE A 274 -1.16 -8.21 -4.58
N ILE A 275 -1.74 -7.88 -3.41
CA ILE A 275 -1.64 -8.70 -2.22
C ILE A 275 -2.38 -10.02 -2.42
N PHE A 276 -3.60 -9.98 -2.96
CA PHE A 276 -4.40 -11.15 -3.21
C PHE A 276 -3.77 -12.09 -4.23
N GLU A 277 -3.22 -11.54 -5.33
CA GLU A 277 -2.42 -12.31 -6.30
C GLU A 277 -1.17 -12.91 -5.64
N THR A 278 -0.45 -12.11 -4.84
CA THR A 278 0.81 -12.53 -4.21
C THR A 278 0.62 -13.65 -3.20
N LEU A 279 -0.46 -13.59 -2.41
CA LEU A 279 -0.81 -14.58 -1.39
C LEU A 279 -1.68 -15.72 -1.93
N ASN A 280 -2.02 -15.70 -3.22
CA ASN A 280 -2.91 -16.67 -3.88
C ASN A 280 -4.25 -16.85 -3.12
N ILE A 281 -4.84 -15.71 -2.72
CA ILE A 281 -6.02 -15.68 -1.85
C ILE A 281 -7.20 -16.42 -2.49
N GLU A 282 -7.44 -16.20 -3.79
CA GLU A 282 -8.58 -16.78 -4.49
C GLU A 282 -8.58 -18.32 -4.43
N GLU A 283 -7.43 -18.96 -4.67
CA GLU A 283 -7.31 -20.40 -4.57
C GLU A 283 -7.52 -20.93 -3.16
N LYS A 284 -7.12 -20.16 -2.15
CA LYS A 284 -7.24 -20.56 -0.74
C LYS A 284 -8.67 -20.50 -0.21
N ILE A 285 -9.52 -19.65 -0.80
CA ILE A 285 -10.87 -19.43 -0.29
C ILE A 285 -11.97 -20.18 -1.04
N LYS A 286 -11.77 -20.59 -2.30
CA LYS A 286 -12.82 -21.10 -3.19
C LYS A 286 -13.60 -22.31 -2.69
N ASP A 287 -13.07 -23.04 -1.74
CA ASP A 287 -13.67 -24.22 -1.09
C ASP A 287 -14.07 -23.95 0.37
N ALA A 288 -14.06 -22.70 0.80
CA ALA A 288 -14.45 -22.33 2.15
C ALA A 288 -15.99 -22.34 2.34
N ASN A 289 -16.40 -22.52 3.59
CA ASN A 289 -17.81 -22.47 3.99
C ASN A 289 -18.18 -21.14 4.64
N LEU A 290 -17.20 -20.39 5.14
CA LEU A 290 -17.40 -19.10 5.80
C LEU A 290 -16.13 -18.25 5.68
N ILE A 291 -16.30 -16.96 5.43
CA ILE A 291 -15.24 -15.96 5.53
C ILE A 291 -15.56 -15.01 6.69
N ILE A 292 -14.58 -14.76 7.53
CA ILE A 292 -14.62 -13.76 8.60
C ILE A 292 -13.60 -12.69 8.26
N THR A 293 -14.04 -11.45 8.08
CA THR A 293 -13.17 -10.31 7.79
C THR A 293 -13.40 -9.18 8.79
N GLY A 294 -12.60 -8.13 8.74
CA GLY A 294 -12.77 -6.98 9.62
C GLY A 294 -11.72 -5.90 9.41
N GLU A 295 -12.00 -4.74 9.97
CA GLU A 295 -11.11 -3.57 10.01
C GLU A 295 -11.46 -2.65 11.18
N GLY A 296 -10.68 -1.57 11.37
CA GLY A 296 -10.92 -0.60 12.45
C GLY A 296 -12.28 0.10 12.39
N GLN A 297 -12.78 0.42 11.20
CA GLN A 297 -14.09 1.04 11.03
C GLN A 297 -14.70 0.65 9.68
N PHE A 298 -15.94 0.16 9.71
CA PHE A 298 -16.74 0.00 8.50
C PHE A 298 -17.51 1.28 8.20
N ASP A 299 -17.25 1.88 7.05
CA ASP A 299 -17.92 3.08 6.56
C ASP A 299 -18.00 3.10 5.03
N ILE A 300 -18.43 4.23 4.46
CA ILE A 300 -18.51 4.41 3.01
C ILE A 300 -17.15 4.19 2.33
N SER A 301 -16.03 4.54 2.98
CA SER A 301 -14.69 4.35 2.40
C SER A 301 -14.30 2.87 2.28
N SER A 302 -14.88 1.99 3.08
CA SER A 302 -14.69 0.53 2.97
C SER A 302 -15.23 -0.01 1.64
N THR A 303 -16.16 0.70 0.98
CA THR A 303 -16.68 0.32 -0.35
C THR A 303 -15.68 0.55 -1.48
N TYR A 304 -14.63 1.34 -1.27
CA TYR A 304 -13.62 1.70 -2.28
C TYR A 304 -12.52 0.64 -2.41
N ASN A 305 -12.91 -0.61 -2.53
CA ASN A 305 -12.02 -1.75 -2.77
C ASN A 305 -10.96 -1.97 -1.67
N LYS A 306 -11.30 -1.64 -0.40
CA LYS A 306 -10.46 -2.01 0.73
C LYS A 306 -10.43 -3.53 0.95
N ALA A 307 -9.46 -4.03 1.68
CA ALA A 307 -9.23 -5.45 1.86
C ALA A 307 -10.46 -6.25 2.34
N PRO A 308 -11.28 -5.79 3.32
CA PRO A 308 -12.48 -6.51 3.74
C PRO A 308 -13.54 -6.63 2.64
N THR A 309 -13.75 -5.59 1.84
CA THR A 309 -14.71 -5.66 0.73
C THR A 309 -14.18 -6.44 -0.47
N ALA A 310 -12.87 -6.45 -0.68
CA ALA A 310 -12.25 -7.25 -1.72
C ALA A 310 -12.39 -8.75 -1.44
N ILE A 311 -12.11 -9.20 -0.20
CA ILE A 311 -12.30 -10.61 0.18
C ILE A 311 -13.77 -11.01 0.15
N ALA A 312 -14.68 -10.12 0.56
CA ALA A 312 -16.12 -10.38 0.51
C ALA A 312 -16.65 -10.51 -0.93
N LYS A 313 -16.14 -9.71 -1.88
CA LYS A 313 -16.44 -9.88 -3.32
C LYS A 313 -15.99 -11.23 -3.84
N LEU A 314 -14.81 -11.71 -3.43
CA LEU A 314 -14.37 -13.05 -3.77
C LEU A 314 -15.27 -14.11 -3.13
N GLY A 315 -15.66 -13.96 -1.85
CA GLY A 315 -16.65 -14.80 -1.21
C GLY A 315 -17.95 -14.87 -2.01
N LYS A 316 -18.49 -13.72 -2.41
CA LYS A 316 -19.70 -13.63 -3.24
C LYS A 316 -19.55 -14.34 -4.59
N LYS A 317 -18.37 -14.27 -5.22
CA LYS A 317 -18.07 -14.96 -6.49
C LYS A 317 -18.19 -16.48 -6.38
N TYR A 318 -17.91 -17.04 -5.20
CA TYR A 318 -17.92 -18.47 -4.91
C TYR A 318 -19.09 -18.89 -4.00
N ASP A 319 -20.11 -18.04 -3.84
CA ASP A 319 -21.27 -18.26 -2.97
C ASP A 319 -20.89 -18.57 -1.49
N ILE A 320 -19.79 -18.01 -1.02
CA ILE A 320 -19.29 -18.19 0.34
C ILE A 320 -19.78 -17.02 1.20
N PRO A 321 -20.59 -17.26 2.24
CA PRO A 321 -21.04 -16.21 3.13
C PRO A 321 -19.87 -15.53 3.82
N THR A 322 -19.90 -14.20 3.86
CA THR A 322 -18.86 -13.39 4.54
C THR A 322 -19.50 -12.56 5.64
N ILE A 323 -18.91 -12.62 6.81
CA ILE A 323 -19.25 -11.78 7.98
C ILE A 323 -18.12 -10.82 8.29
N GLY A 324 -18.48 -9.66 8.85
CA GLY A 324 -17.54 -8.59 9.19
C GLY A 324 -17.54 -8.26 10.67
N ILE A 325 -16.36 -8.05 11.25
CA ILE A 325 -16.17 -7.54 12.60
C ILE A 325 -15.34 -6.26 12.49
N SER A 326 -15.86 -5.13 13.03
CA SER A 326 -15.14 -3.86 12.97
C SER A 326 -15.04 -3.18 14.32
N GLY A 327 -14.10 -2.25 14.46
CA GLY A 327 -13.97 -1.42 15.66
C GLY A 327 -15.21 -0.60 15.90
N SER A 328 -15.73 0.03 14.85
CA SER A 328 -16.97 0.83 14.88
C SER A 328 -17.67 0.84 13.52
N PHE A 329 -18.90 1.34 13.48
CA PHE A 329 -19.59 1.69 12.25
C PHE A 329 -19.57 3.21 12.04
N GLY A 330 -19.21 3.64 10.83
CA GLY A 330 -19.38 5.00 10.34
C GLY A 330 -20.48 5.08 9.28
N ASP A 331 -20.70 6.26 8.73
CA ASP A 331 -21.76 6.49 7.74
C ASP A 331 -21.59 5.60 6.50
N GLY A 332 -22.67 4.98 6.05
CA GLY A 332 -22.71 4.18 4.84
C GLY A 332 -22.25 2.74 5.01
N PHE A 333 -21.98 2.25 6.22
CA PHE A 333 -21.57 0.86 6.49
C PHE A 333 -22.59 -0.17 5.99
N GLU A 334 -23.87 0.17 5.97
CA GLU A 334 -24.96 -0.69 5.47
C GLU A 334 -24.79 -1.05 3.98
N LYS A 335 -24.08 -0.20 3.22
CA LYS A 335 -23.81 -0.46 1.80
C LYS A 335 -22.89 -1.67 1.56
N LEU A 336 -22.20 -2.14 2.61
CA LEU A 336 -21.28 -3.27 2.53
C LEU A 336 -21.98 -4.59 2.19
N ASP A 337 -23.31 -4.70 2.44
CA ASP A 337 -24.12 -5.85 2.02
C ASP A 337 -24.02 -6.10 0.52
N LYS A 338 -24.01 -5.03 -0.28
CA LYS A 338 -23.90 -5.10 -1.74
C LYS A 338 -22.57 -5.74 -2.19
N PHE A 339 -21.54 -5.63 -1.36
CA PHE A 339 -20.21 -6.17 -1.62
C PHE A 339 -19.99 -7.58 -1.03
N GLY A 340 -21.01 -8.13 -0.33
CA GLY A 340 -20.99 -9.50 0.17
C GLY A 340 -20.72 -9.64 1.67
N ILE A 341 -20.53 -8.53 2.44
CA ILE A 341 -20.46 -8.60 3.91
C ILE A 341 -21.87 -8.64 4.46
N LEU A 342 -22.41 -9.86 4.64
CA LEU A 342 -23.83 -10.08 4.91
C LEU A 342 -24.24 -9.82 6.36
N SER A 343 -23.33 -10.03 7.31
CA SER A 343 -23.56 -9.72 8.74
C SER A 343 -22.37 -8.92 9.26
N LYS A 344 -22.66 -7.91 10.05
CA LYS A 344 -21.65 -7.00 10.61
C LYS A 344 -21.86 -6.81 12.10
N THR A 345 -20.75 -6.83 12.86
CA THR A 345 -20.76 -6.50 14.29
C THR A 345 -19.63 -5.55 14.65
N THR A 346 -19.77 -4.81 15.74
CA THR A 346 -18.73 -3.91 16.24
C THR A 346 -18.12 -4.41 17.53
N LEU A 347 -16.92 -3.93 17.83
CA LEU A 347 -16.27 -4.16 19.12
C LEU A 347 -16.93 -3.38 20.26
N ILE A 348 -17.65 -2.29 19.96
CA ILE A 348 -18.27 -1.43 20.96
C ILE A 348 -19.47 -2.15 21.57
N ASN A 349 -19.33 -2.63 22.78
CA ASN A 349 -20.37 -3.34 23.54
C ASN A 349 -20.90 -2.55 24.74
N LYS A 350 -20.33 -1.38 25.02
CA LYS A 350 -20.73 -0.44 26.08
C LYS A 350 -20.34 0.99 25.72
N ILE A 351 -20.92 1.96 26.40
CA ILE A 351 -20.50 3.37 26.30
C ILE A 351 -19.12 3.50 26.94
N SER A 352 -18.14 3.95 26.19
CA SER A 352 -16.74 4.14 26.61
C SER A 352 -16.04 5.14 25.71
N SER A 353 -14.89 5.67 26.14
CA SER A 353 -14.07 6.56 25.34
C SER A 353 -13.39 5.78 24.19
N LEU A 354 -12.91 6.51 23.17
CA LEU A 354 -12.12 5.91 22.08
C LEU A 354 -10.84 5.26 22.61
N ASP A 355 -10.15 5.93 23.53
CA ASP A 355 -8.91 5.42 24.14
C ASP A 355 -9.17 4.13 24.93
N ASP A 356 -10.28 4.05 25.69
CA ASP A 356 -10.67 2.82 26.39
C ASP A 356 -10.92 1.67 25.40
N ASN A 357 -11.59 1.95 24.28
CA ASN A 357 -11.86 0.94 23.26
C ASN A 357 -10.58 0.47 22.59
N ILE A 358 -9.66 1.38 22.26
CA ILE A 358 -8.35 1.05 21.69
C ILE A 358 -7.53 0.19 22.66
N ASN A 359 -7.44 0.60 23.94
CA ASN A 359 -6.67 -0.12 24.94
C ASN A 359 -7.23 -1.53 25.26
N ASN A 360 -8.54 -1.73 25.13
CA ASN A 360 -9.22 -2.98 25.40
C ASN A 360 -9.57 -3.76 24.11
N ALA A 361 -9.06 -3.37 22.96
CA ALA A 361 -9.47 -3.91 21.66
C ALA A 361 -9.32 -5.45 21.56
N LYS A 362 -8.32 -6.05 22.22
CA LYS A 362 -8.13 -7.53 22.24
C LYS A 362 -9.32 -8.24 22.86
N GLU A 363 -9.73 -7.83 24.05
CA GLU A 363 -10.87 -8.45 24.76
C GLU A 363 -12.19 -8.14 24.06
N LEU A 364 -12.36 -6.91 23.55
CA LEU A 364 -13.57 -6.54 22.79
C LEU A 364 -13.70 -7.37 21.51
N LEU A 365 -12.61 -7.58 20.76
CA LEU A 365 -12.62 -8.42 19.56
C LEU A 365 -12.92 -9.87 19.89
N LYS A 366 -12.38 -10.40 20.98
CA LYS A 366 -12.68 -11.74 21.47
C LYS A 366 -14.15 -11.92 21.79
N VAL A 367 -14.76 -10.98 22.55
CA VAL A 367 -16.19 -11.01 22.90
C VAL A 367 -17.06 -10.94 21.64
N ALA A 368 -16.83 -9.97 20.76
CA ALA A 368 -17.58 -9.81 19.51
C ALA A 368 -17.48 -11.06 18.62
N SER A 369 -16.27 -11.63 18.49
CA SER A 369 -16.05 -12.86 17.72
C SER A 369 -16.79 -14.06 18.30
N LEU A 370 -16.74 -14.28 19.63
CA LEU A 370 -17.42 -15.39 20.28
C LEU A 370 -18.95 -15.29 20.12
N GLU A 371 -19.54 -14.12 20.36
CA GLU A 371 -20.98 -13.95 20.26
C GLU A 371 -21.49 -14.13 18.82
N GLN A 372 -20.77 -13.61 17.83
CA GLN A 372 -21.14 -13.81 16.43
C GLN A 372 -21.01 -15.27 15.98
N LEU A 373 -19.94 -15.97 16.39
CA LEU A 373 -19.74 -17.38 16.05
C LEU A 373 -20.72 -18.31 16.78
N LYS A 374 -21.13 -18.00 18.02
CA LYS A 374 -22.20 -18.72 18.73
C LYS A 374 -23.53 -18.59 18.00
N ALA A 375 -23.89 -17.36 17.55
CA ALA A 375 -25.12 -17.13 16.80
C ALA A 375 -25.15 -17.95 15.49
N ILE A 376 -24.02 -18.02 14.77
CA ILE A 376 -23.89 -18.85 13.57
C ILE A 376 -24.09 -20.33 13.94
N LYS A 377 -23.44 -20.82 14.99
CA LYS A 377 -23.57 -22.23 15.43
C LYS A 377 -25.00 -22.60 15.79
N ILE A 378 -25.73 -21.68 16.45
CA ILE A 378 -27.16 -21.87 16.75
C ILE A 378 -27.97 -21.99 15.45
N GLY A 379 -27.74 -21.08 14.48
CA GLY A 379 -28.44 -21.09 13.20
C GLY A 379 -28.16 -22.33 12.34
N MET A 380 -26.99 -22.98 12.50
CA MET A 380 -26.66 -24.24 11.80
C MET A 380 -27.43 -25.44 12.37
N ASN A 381 -27.97 -25.35 13.57
CA ASN A 381 -28.72 -26.41 14.24
C ASN A 381 -30.25 -26.23 14.10
N LEU A 382 -30.71 -25.16 13.44
CA LEU A 382 -32.12 -24.89 13.13
C LEU A 382 -32.47 -25.43 11.74
#